data_dd2978cfcbe00af7728d1a1927cd491f
#
_entry.id   dd2978cfcbe00af7728d1a1927cd491f
#
_cell.length_a   1.000
_cell.length_b   1.000
_cell.length_c   1.000
_cell.angle_alpha   90.00
_cell.angle_beta   90.00
_cell.angle_gamma   90.00
#
_symmetry.space_group_name_H-M   'P 1'
#
loop_
_entity.id
_entity.type
_entity.pdbx_description
1 polymer ?
#
loop_
_entity_poly.entity_id
_entity_poly.type
_entity_poly.pdbx_seq_one_letter_code
_entity_poly.pdbx_strand_id
1 'polypeptide(L)'
;SFASPSNTWFETGCERIGATPINRAIGGQSILSTVKMMLDGTLYSREELERMDALVIMQVHDRDVYVSEDLGKGKCWEECASCLETGNYAEGFDFVIKRYMSDCYNLRDDPDSKYYRSQSGKPALIVLCTHWHDARTAYNESVRKLAAKWGLPLVEFDANIGFSRHMPHPVTGGQISLIYADDTQVVNGVRVGWHPLRGKDQYIQRKMAAIFAARMSQLLP
;
A
#
# COMPACT_ATOMS: atom_id res chain seq x y z
N SER A 1 5.54 -13.26 -1.91
CA SER A 1 5.09 -11.96 -2.30
C SER A 1 3.57 -11.87 -2.27
N PHE A 2 3.07 -10.75 -1.87
CA PHE A 2 1.65 -10.39 -1.87
C PHE A 2 1.08 -10.14 -3.28
N ALA A 3 1.88 -10.32 -4.29
CA ALA A 3 1.65 -9.88 -5.65
C ALA A 3 1.16 -10.99 -6.60
N SER A 4 0.64 -12.08 -6.10
CA SER A 4 -0.01 -13.05 -6.98
C SER A 4 -1.44 -12.58 -7.24
N PRO A 5 -1.86 -12.32 -8.48
CA PRO A 5 -3.13 -11.66 -8.80
C PRO A 5 -4.39 -12.52 -8.58
N SER A 6 -4.32 -13.55 -7.78
CA SER A 6 -5.50 -14.32 -7.41
C SER A 6 -5.32 -14.95 -6.04
N ASN A 7 -6.31 -14.76 -5.17
CA ASN A 7 -6.42 -15.40 -3.86
C ASN A 7 -5.51 -14.83 -2.76
N THR A 8 -5.34 -13.50 -2.71
CA THR A 8 -4.69 -12.84 -1.59
C THR A 8 -5.71 -12.16 -0.68
N TRP A 9 -5.21 -11.57 0.41
CA TRP A 9 -6.01 -10.77 1.33
C TRP A 9 -6.75 -9.62 0.63
N PHE A 10 -6.15 -9.04 -0.42
CA PHE A 10 -6.71 -7.88 -1.10
C PHE A 10 -7.99 -8.24 -1.86
N GLU A 11 -7.93 -9.26 -2.72
CA GLU A 11 -9.10 -9.73 -3.47
C GLU A 11 -10.23 -10.18 -2.52
N THR A 12 -9.87 -10.98 -1.50
CA THR A 12 -10.85 -11.43 -0.50
C THR A 12 -11.44 -10.26 0.31
N GLY A 13 -10.62 -9.23 0.60
CA GLY A 13 -11.08 -8.04 1.29
C GLY A 13 -12.03 -7.20 0.44
N CYS A 14 -11.74 -7.04 -0.85
CA CYS A 14 -12.63 -6.38 -1.81
C CYS A 14 -13.96 -7.13 -1.96
N GLU A 15 -13.92 -8.46 -2.11
CA GLU A 15 -15.13 -9.29 -2.18
C GLU A 15 -16.05 -9.07 -0.98
N ARG A 16 -15.50 -8.94 0.23
CA ARG A 16 -16.27 -8.73 1.47
C ARG A 16 -17.05 -7.42 1.53
N ILE A 17 -16.60 -6.42 0.80
CA ILE A 17 -17.25 -5.10 0.72
C ILE A 17 -17.96 -4.87 -0.62
N GLY A 18 -18.07 -5.92 -1.46
CA GLY A 18 -18.71 -5.82 -2.77
C GLY A 18 -17.92 -5.02 -3.81
N ALA A 19 -16.62 -4.78 -3.58
CA ALA A 19 -15.75 -4.05 -4.50
C ALA A 19 -15.03 -4.99 -5.48
N THR A 20 -14.74 -4.49 -6.68
CA THR A 20 -13.95 -5.20 -7.69
C THR A 20 -12.46 -4.87 -7.52
N PRO A 21 -11.59 -5.85 -7.26
CA PRO A 21 -10.17 -5.61 -7.11
C PRO A 21 -9.48 -5.37 -8.46
N ILE A 22 -8.60 -4.36 -8.54
CA ILE A 22 -7.64 -4.17 -9.63
C ILE A 22 -6.25 -4.27 -9.01
N ASN A 23 -5.63 -5.46 -9.07
CA ASN A 23 -4.33 -5.70 -8.45
C ASN A 23 -3.20 -5.50 -9.47
N ARG A 24 -2.39 -4.46 -9.25
CA ARG A 24 -1.19 -4.11 -10.04
C ARG A 24 0.11 -4.38 -9.28
N ALA A 25 0.06 -5.03 -8.12
CA ALA A 25 1.24 -5.29 -7.32
C ALA A 25 2.18 -6.29 -8.00
N ILE A 26 3.47 -5.97 -7.99
CA ILE A 26 4.53 -6.83 -8.54
C ILE A 26 5.50 -7.16 -7.41
N GLY A 27 5.74 -8.46 -7.19
CA GLY A 27 6.66 -8.92 -6.14
C GLY A 27 8.10 -8.42 -6.32
N GLY A 28 8.73 -8.00 -5.21
CA GLY A 28 10.11 -7.51 -5.22
C GLY A 28 10.31 -6.11 -5.79
N GLN A 29 9.23 -5.41 -6.13
CA GLN A 29 9.31 -4.04 -6.66
C GLN A 29 9.15 -3.00 -5.56
N SER A 30 9.78 -1.84 -5.75
CA SER A 30 9.67 -0.67 -4.87
C SER A 30 8.64 0.33 -5.39
N ILE A 31 8.40 1.39 -4.61
CA ILE A 31 7.50 2.50 -5.02
C ILE A 31 7.94 3.15 -6.34
N LEU A 32 9.23 3.13 -6.66
CA LEU A 32 9.73 3.66 -7.94
C LEU A 32 9.20 2.90 -9.16
N SER A 33 8.86 1.62 -9.00
CA SER A 33 8.18 0.86 -10.06
C SER A 33 6.76 1.38 -10.27
N THR A 34 6.06 1.78 -9.21
CA THR A 34 4.74 2.42 -9.30
C THR A 34 4.84 3.78 -9.99
N VAL A 35 5.87 4.58 -9.66
CA VAL A 35 6.17 5.83 -10.39
C VAL A 35 6.31 5.57 -11.89
N LYS A 36 7.11 4.56 -12.25
CA LYS A 36 7.31 4.18 -13.66
C LYS A 36 5.99 3.77 -14.33
N MET A 37 5.20 2.93 -13.67
CA MET A 37 3.88 2.53 -14.21
C MET A 37 2.94 3.72 -14.40
N MET A 38 2.99 4.74 -13.55
CA MET A 38 2.22 5.97 -13.73
C MET A 38 2.71 6.80 -14.94
N LEU A 39 4.03 6.91 -15.10
CA LEU A 39 4.63 7.62 -16.23
C LEU A 39 4.34 6.94 -17.57
N ASP A 40 4.40 5.61 -17.58
CA ASP A 40 4.14 4.78 -18.77
C ASP A 40 2.63 4.59 -19.04
N GLY A 41 1.74 5.10 -18.18
CA GLY A 41 0.29 4.95 -18.30
C GLY A 41 -0.20 3.51 -18.09
N THR A 42 0.57 2.67 -17.41
CA THR A 42 0.26 1.23 -17.22
C THR A 42 -0.32 0.89 -15.85
N LEU A 43 -0.32 1.84 -14.90
CA LEU A 43 -0.88 1.61 -13.56
C LEU A 43 -2.41 1.53 -13.59
N TYR A 44 -3.04 2.43 -14.33
CA TYR A 44 -4.48 2.45 -14.58
C TYR A 44 -4.78 3.16 -15.91
N SER A 45 -5.83 2.73 -16.57
CA SER A 45 -6.39 3.48 -17.70
C SER A 45 -7.27 4.63 -17.20
N ARG A 46 -7.68 5.51 -18.12
CA ARG A 46 -8.64 6.58 -17.83
C ARG A 46 -9.97 6.00 -17.32
N GLU A 47 -10.48 4.96 -17.98
CA GLU A 47 -11.73 4.29 -17.60
C GLU A 47 -11.62 3.59 -16.24
N GLU A 48 -10.48 2.98 -15.95
CA GLU A 48 -10.19 2.44 -14.62
C GLU A 48 -10.17 3.56 -13.58
N LEU A 49 -9.46 4.66 -13.85
CA LEU A 49 -9.38 5.80 -12.94
C LEU A 49 -10.77 6.34 -12.59
N GLU A 50 -11.67 6.48 -13.55
CA GLU A 50 -13.04 6.93 -13.30
C GLU A 50 -13.85 6.00 -12.39
N ARG A 51 -13.57 4.72 -12.45
CA ARG A 51 -14.31 3.68 -11.70
C ARG A 51 -13.67 3.34 -10.37
N MET A 52 -12.40 3.67 -10.17
CA MET A 52 -11.70 3.37 -8.93
C MET A 52 -12.27 4.18 -7.77
N ASP A 53 -12.64 3.51 -6.69
CA ASP A 53 -13.05 4.20 -5.45
C ASP A 53 -11.83 4.61 -4.62
N ALA A 54 -10.75 3.82 -4.64
CA ALA A 54 -9.53 4.11 -3.90
C ALA A 54 -8.27 3.55 -4.58
N LEU A 55 -7.15 4.24 -4.38
CA LEU A 55 -5.80 3.71 -4.63
C LEU A 55 -5.24 3.17 -3.32
N VAL A 56 -5.00 1.86 -3.25
CA VAL A 56 -4.45 1.19 -2.05
C VAL A 56 -2.98 0.90 -2.27
N ILE A 57 -2.11 1.38 -1.37
CA ILE A 57 -0.66 1.22 -1.46
C ILE A 57 -0.15 0.39 -0.29
N MET A 58 0.36 -0.79 -0.58
CA MET A 58 1.12 -1.63 0.34
C MET A 58 2.46 -1.98 -0.31
N GLN A 59 3.39 -1.05 -0.23
CA GLN A 59 4.71 -1.18 -0.84
C GLN A 59 5.72 -1.55 0.24
N VAL A 60 5.94 -2.84 0.43
CA VAL A 60 6.77 -3.38 1.51
C VAL A 60 8.12 -3.84 0.96
N HIS A 61 8.96 -2.88 0.62
CA HIS A 61 10.34 -3.13 0.20
C HIS A 61 11.32 -2.46 1.17
N ASP A 62 12.53 -2.98 1.34
CA ASP A 62 13.52 -2.41 2.26
C ASP A 62 13.91 -0.98 1.90
N ARG A 63 13.79 -0.66 0.62
CA ARG A 63 14.06 0.66 0.09
C ARG A 63 12.91 1.64 0.24
N ASP A 64 11.72 1.19 0.57
CA ASP A 64 10.53 2.05 0.75
C ASP A 64 10.43 2.67 2.15
N VAL A 65 11.56 2.80 2.80
CA VAL A 65 11.71 3.49 4.08
C VAL A 65 12.27 4.89 3.83
N TYR A 66 11.64 5.89 4.38
CA TYR A 66 12.18 7.24 4.34
C TYR A 66 12.32 7.83 5.75
N VAL A 67 13.31 8.67 5.91
CA VAL A 67 13.60 9.35 7.16
C VAL A 67 12.87 10.69 7.23
N SER A 68 12.76 11.24 8.44
CA SER A 68 12.01 12.48 8.67
C SER A 68 12.56 13.69 7.87
N GLU A 69 13.85 13.68 7.57
CA GLU A 69 14.52 14.72 6.81
C GLU A 69 14.04 14.81 5.35
N ASP A 70 13.54 13.69 4.81
CA ASP A 70 13.07 13.64 3.42
C ASP A 70 11.64 14.14 3.28
N LEU A 71 10.89 14.21 4.39
CA LEU A 71 9.48 14.59 4.42
C LEU A 71 9.16 16.01 3.95
N GLY A 72 10.08 16.84 3.74
CA GLY A 72 9.87 18.20 3.25
C GLY A 72 10.71 18.54 2.03
N LYS A 73 11.56 17.62 1.62
CA LYS A 73 12.51 17.81 0.54
C LYS A 73 12.02 17.29 -0.80
N GLY A 74 10.91 16.55 -0.79
CA GLY A 74 10.31 16.04 -2.01
C GLY A 74 10.03 17.18 -2.97
N LYS A 75 10.73 17.18 -4.08
CA LYS A 75 10.51 18.13 -5.16
C LYS A 75 9.12 17.92 -5.73
N CYS A 76 8.63 18.94 -6.41
CA CYS A 76 7.36 18.84 -7.08
C CYS A 76 7.35 17.64 -8.03
N TRP A 77 6.20 17.05 -8.23
CA TRP A 77 6.01 15.94 -9.16
C TRP A 77 6.42 16.25 -10.62
N GLU A 78 6.55 17.52 -10.97
CA GLU A 78 7.10 17.98 -12.25
C GLU A 78 8.57 17.60 -12.47
N GLU A 79 9.30 17.32 -11.38
CA GLU A 79 10.70 16.88 -11.40
C GLU A 79 10.84 15.39 -11.10
N CYS A 80 9.81 14.59 -11.34
CA CYS A 80 9.76 13.19 -10.96
C CYS A 80 10.83 12.31 -11.61
N ALA A 81 11.38 12.70 -12.73
CA ALA A 81 12.50 12.00 -13.34
C ALA A 81 13.68 11.88 -12.38
N SER A 82 13.90 12.89 -11.52
CA SER A 82 14.97 12.87 -10.53
C SER A 82 14.80 11.75 -9.49
N CYS A 83 13.59 11.39 -9.08
CA CYS A 83 13.40 10.31 -8.12
C CYS A 83 13.76 8.93 -8.70
N LEU A 84 13.59 8.71 -9.99
CA LEU A 84 14.00 7.48 -10.67
C LEU A 84 15.52 7.41 -10.81
N GLU A 85 16.17 8.53 -11.09
CA GLU A 85 17.62 8.63 -11.26
C GLU A 85 18.36 8.51 -9.90
N THR A 86 17.87 9.19 -8.88
CA THR A 86 18.49 9.23 -7.57
C THR A 86 18.11 8.05 -6.67
N GLY A 87 17.05 7.31 -7.02
CA GLY A 87 16.49 6.26 -6.18
C GLY A 87 15.86 6.78 -4.89
N ASN A 88 15.35 8.02 -4.88
CA ASN A 88 14.72 8.64 -3.72
C ASN A 88 13.28 8.15 -3.55
N TYR A 89 13.06 7.32 -2.54
CA TYR A 89 11.76 6.69 -2.28
C TYR A 89 10.74 7.65 -1.66
N ALA A 90 11.18 8.61 -0.85
CA ALA A 90 10.29 9.65 -0.31
C ALA A 90 9.68 10.49 -1.43
N GLU A 91 10.50 10.91 -2.40
CA GLU A 91 10.03 11.61 -3.61
C GLU A 91 9.12 10.71 -4.46
N GLY A 92 9.43 9.42 -4.55
CA GLY A 92 8.60 8.45 -5.26
C GLY A 92 7.20 8.33 -4.67
N PHE A 93 7.07 8.26 -3.34
CA PHE A 93 5.77 8.30 -2.67
C PHE A 93 5.04 9.62 -2.89
N ASP A 94 5.72 10.74 -2.72
CA ASP A 94 5.15 12.07 -2.97
C ASP A 94 4.66 12.21 -4.41
N PHE A 95 5.42 11.70 -5.38
CA PHE A 95 5.01 11.67 -6.78
C PHE A 95 3.72 10.86 -6.99
N VAL A 96 3.67 9.62 -6.50
CA VAL A 96 2.50 8.74 -6.67
C VAL A 96 1.24 9.38 -6.10
N ILE A 97 1.35 9.96 -4.89
CA ILE A 97 0.23 10.63 -4.22
C ILE A 97 -0.24 11.84 -5.03
N LYS A 98 0.66 12.75 -5.36
CA LYS A 98 0.35 13.98 -6.11
C LYS A 98 -0.19 13.68 -7.50
N ARG A 99 0.42 12.72 -8.20
CA ARG A 99 0.01 12.33 -9.54
C ARG A 99 -1.39 11.74 -9.56
N TYR A 100 -1.71 10.83 -8.64
CA TYR A 100 -3.06 10.28 -8.54
C TYR A 100 -4.12 11.35 -8.24
N MET A 101 -3.81 12.27 -7.31
CA MET A 101 -4.71 13.39 -6.99
C MET A 101 -4.91 14.31 -8.22
N SER A 102 -3.84 14.61 -8.95
CA SER A 102 -3.89 15.41 -10.15
C SER A 102 -4.69 14.73 -11.26
N ASP A 103 -4.45 13.45 -11.52
CA ASP A 103 -5.17 12.69 -12.54
C ASP A 103 -6.68 12.62 -12.21
N CYS A 104 -7.05 12.42 -10.95
CA CYS A 104 -8.45 12.50 -10.52
C CYS A 104 -9.06 13.89 -10.74
N TYR A 105 -8.34 14.95 -10.40
CA TYR A 105 -8.80 16.31 -10.58
C TYR A 105 -8.98 16.67 -12.07
N ASN A 106 -8.02 16.29 -12.92
CA ASN A 106 -8.00 16.61 -14.33
C ASN A 106 -9.11 15.93 -15.15
N LEU A 107 -9.78 14.91 -14.61
CA LEU A 107 -10.98 14.34 -15.24
C LEU A 107 -12.10 15.39 -15.46
N ARG A 108 -12.07 16.51 -14.75
CA ARG A 108 -13.00 17.64 -14.94
C ARG A 108 -12.81 18.34 -16.29
N ASP A 109 -11.64 18.26 -16.87
CA ASP A 109 -11.30 18.92 -18.13
C ASP A 109 -11.42 17.98 -19.34
N ASP A 110 -11.70 16.70 -19.10
CA ASP A 110 -11.90 15.68 -20.13
C ASP A 110 -13.39 15.63 -20.55
N PRO A 111 -13.72 16.01 -21.81
CA PRO A 111 -15.11 16.01 -22.31
C PRO A 111 -15.81 14.65 -22.24
N ASP A 112 -15.04 13.56 -22.30
CA ASP A 112 -15.58 12.19 -22.29
C ASP A 112 -15.72 11.63 -20.86
N SER A 113 -15.29 12.37 -19.85
CA SER A 113 -15.38 11.96 -18.45
C SER A 113 -16.75 12.24 -17.87
N LYS A 114 -17.25 11.33 -17.04
CA LYS A 114 -18.45 11.58 -16.22
C LYS A 114 -18.24 12.74 -15.21
N TYR A 115 -16.99 13.13 -14.96
CA TYR A 115 -16.63 14.27 -14.11
C TYR A 115 -16.41 15.57 -14.88
N TYR A 116 -16.67 15.59 -16.19
CA TYR A 116 -16.49 16.77 -17.02
C TYR A 116 -17.22 17.99 -16.43
N ARG A 117 -16.53 19.11 -16.35
CA ARG A 117 -16.99 20.38 -15.75
C ARG A 117 -17.41 20.29 -14.30
N SER A 118 -17.09 19.21 -13.58
CA SER A 118 -17.25 19.20 -12.13
C SER A 118 -16.32 20.20 -11.47
N GLN A 119 -16.70 20.75 -10.33
CA GLN A 119 -15.88 21.73 -9.61
C GLN A 119 -14.52 21.12 -9.16
N SER A 120 -14.54 19.88 -8.70
CA SER A 120 -13.41 19.24 -8.00
C SER A 120 -12.81 18.02 -8.72
N GLY A 121 -13.30 17.69 -9.92
CA GLY A 121 -12.95 16.43 -10.56
C GLY A 121 -13.53 15.22 -9.82
N LYS A 122 -12.85 14.10 -9.89
CA LYS A 122 -13.15 12.88 -9.13
C LYS A 122 -12.53 12.97 -7.74
N PRO A 123 -13.24 12.61 -6.66
CA PRO A 123 -12.62 12.45 -5.34
C PRO A 123 -11.46 11.45 -5.37
N ALA A 124 -10.32 11.83 -4.83
CA ALA A 124 -9.12 11.00 -4.76
C ALA A 124 -8.97 10.40 -3.36
N LEU A 125 -9.31 9.13 -3.18
CA LEU A 125 -9.05 8.39 -1.95
C LEU A 125 -7.77 7.57 -2.13
N ILE A 126 -6.78 7.82 -1.28
CA ILE A 126 -5.54 7.04 -1.20
C ILE A 126 -5.47 6.40 0.18
N VAL A 127 -5.21 5.10 0.24
CA VAL A 127 -5.14 4.33 1.48
C VAL A 127 -3.78 3.67 1.57
N LEU A 128 -3.05 3.92 2.65
CA LEU A 128 -1.76 3.29 2.90
C LEU A 128 -1.93 2.07 3.80
N CYS A 129 -1.05 1.08 3.65
CA CYS A 129 -1.07 -0.14 4.47
C CYS A 129 0.28 -0.38 5.13
N THR A 130 0.28 -0.77 6.40
CA THR A 130 1.48 -1.28 7.08
C THR A 130 1.80 -2.71 6.65
N HIS A 131 2.97 -3.22 7.03
CA HIS A 131 3.30 -4.63 6.89
C HIS A 131 2.34 -5.49 7.75
N TRP A 132 2.21 -6.78 7.42
CA TRP A 132 1.27 -7.67 8.10
C TRP A 132 1.60 -7.96 9.57
N HIS A 133 2.81 -7.62 10.03
CA HIS A 133 3.20 -7.67 11.46
C HIS A 133 4.24 -6.58 11.79
N ASP A 134 4.55 -6.44 13.06
CA ASP A 134 5.32 -5.32 13.60
C ASP A 134 6.85 -5.46 13.50
N ALA A 135 7.40 -6.52 12.95
CA ALA A 135 8.86 -6.68 12.85
C ALA A 135 9.51 -5.69 11.89
N ARG A 136 8.79 -5.20 10.87
CA ARG A 136 9.27 -4.16 9.95
C ARG A 136 9.04 -2.75 10.52
N THR A 137 9.62 -2.46 11.64
CA THR A 137 9.39 -1.22 12.38
C THR A 137 9.65 0.03 11.55
N ALA A 138 10.80 0.11 10.88
CA ALA A 138 11.17 1.29 10.10
C ALA A 138 10.18 1.56 8.95
N TYR A 139 9.75 0.50 8.24
CA TYR A 139 8.72 0.63 7.20
C TYR A 139 7.39 1.10 7.79
N ASN A 140 6.90 0.44 8.85
CA ASN A 140 5.61 0.76 9.45
C ASN A 140 5.59 2.21 9.99
N GLU A 141 6.68 2.66 10.60
CA GLU A 141 6.82 4.05 11.06
C GLU A 141 6.85 5.05 9.89
N SER A 142 7.57 4.73 8.81
CA SER A 142 7.62 5.57 7.60
C SER A 142 6.23 5.73 6.98
N VAL A 143 5.47 4.66 6.87
CA VAL A 143 4.11 4.69 6.34
C VAL A 143 3.18 5.53 7.22
N ARG A 144 3.30 5.43 8.56
CA ARG A 144 2.53 6.28 9.48
C ARG A 144 2.89 7.76 9.35
N LYS A 145 4.18 8.09 9.21
CA LYS A 145 4.63 9.47 8.97
C LYS A 145 4.10 10.02 7.66
N LEU A 146 4.13 9.19 6.60
CA LEU A 146 3.60 9.56 5.29
C LEU A 146 2.09 9.80 5.35
N ALA A 147 1.35 8.91 6.01
CA ALA A 147 -0.08 9.07 6.22
C ALA A 147 -0.40 10.36 6.97
N ALA A 148 0.34 10.67 8.03
CA ALA A 148 0.19 11.91 8.79
C ALA A 148 0.51 13.16 7.95
N LYS A 149 1.58 13.13 7.15
CA LYS A 149 1.98 14.25 6.27
C LYS A 149 0.86 14.63 5.29
N TRP A 150 0.22 13.65 4.70
CA TRP A 150 -0.78 13.86 3.65
C TRP A 150 -2.23 13.77 4.13
N GLY A 151 -2.45 13.49 5.41
CA GLY A 151 -3.81 13.26 5.95
C GLY A 151 -4.49 12.03 5.37
N LEU A 152 -3.71 10.99 5.01
CA LEU A 152 -4.23 9.78 4.38
C LEU A 152 -4.69 8.75 5.39
N PRO A 153 -5.79 8.02 5.12
CA PRO A 153 -6.19 6.89 5.93
C PRO A 153 -5.19 5.74 5.86
N LEU A 154 -5.09 5.00 6.94
CA LEU A 154 -4.15 3.90 7.13
C LEU A 154 -4.89 2.60 7.47
N VAL A 155 -4.49 1.50 6.83
CA VAL A 155 -4.82 0.13 7.24
C VAL A 155 -3.65 -0.41 8.03
N GLU A 156 -3.81 -0.51 9.35
CA GLU A 156 -2.76 -0.93 10.28
C GLU A 156 -2.83 -2.43 10.52
N PHE A 157 -2.26 -3.22 9.61
CA PHE A 157 -2.20 -4.67 9.77
C PHE A 157 -1.37 -5.06 10.98
N ASP A 158 -0.19 -4.47 11.14
CA ASP A 158 0.74 -4.77 12.23
C ASP A 158 0.15 -4.56 13.63
N ALA A 159 -0.69 -3.56 13.79
CA ALA A 159 -1.36 -3.28 15.07
C ALA A 159 -2.58 -4.18 15.33
N ASN A 160 -3.15 -4.80 14.29
CA ASN A 160 -4.43 -5.52 14.37
C ASN A 160 -4.33 -7.02 14.04
N ILE A 161 -3.14 -7.53 13.72
CA ILE A 161 -2.95 -8.93 13.31
C ILE A 161 -3.17 -9.91 14.47
N GLY A 162 -3.01 -9.47 15.71
CA GLY A 162 -3.30 -10.26 16.90
C GLY A 162 -2.09 -10.89 17.59
N PHE A 163 -0.87 -10.49 17.19
CA PHE A 163 0.38 -10.84 17.88
C PHE A 163 1.44 -9.77 17.66
N SER A 164 2.47 -9.79 18.50
CA SER A 164 3.58 -8.84 18.46
C SER A 164 4.91 -9.57 18.44
N ARG A 165 5.93 -8.95 17.85
CA ARG A 165 7.33 -9.41 17.91
C ARG A 165 7.89 -9.50 19.33
N HIS A 166 7.27 -8.84 20.31
CA HIS A 166 7.67 -8.84 21.70
C HIS A 166 7.12 -10.05 22.48
N MET A 167 6.23 -10.83 21.89
CA MET A 167 5.58 -11.98 22.48
C MET A 167 5.97 -13.24 21.70
N PRO A 168 7.00 -13.98 22.16
CA PRO A 168 7.34 -15.26 21.54
C PRO A 168 6.22 -16.28 21.78
N HIS A 169 6.10 -17.22 20.86
CA HIS A 169 5.12 -18.30 21.00
C HIS A 169 5.43 -19.16 22.23
N PRO A 170 4.48 -19.37 23.13
CA PRO A 170 4.75 -19.97 24.46
C PRO A 170 5.27 -21.41 24.39
N VAL A 171 4.96 -22.15 23.31
CA VAL A 171 5.40 -23.54 23.15
C VAL A 171 6.72 -23.63 22.39
N THR A 172 6.89 -22.85 21.33
CA THR A 172 8.07 -22.96 20.45
C THR A 172 9.21 -22.02 20.85
N GLY A 173 8.93 -21.02 21.67
CA GLY A 173 9.87 -19.94 22.01
C GLY A 173 10.25 -19.01 20.84
N GLY A 174 9.77 -19.28 19.63
CA GLY A 174 10.05 -18.49 18.44
C GLY A 174 9.01 -17.39 18.18
N GLN A 175 9.29 -16.53 17.23
CA GLN A 175 8.35 -15.51 16.81
C GLN A 175 7.07 -16.13 16.25
N ILE A 176 5.91 -15.62 16.66
CA ILE A 176 4.60 -16.14 16.20
C ILE A 176 4.44 -16.03 14.69
N SER A 177 5.01 -14.99 14.07
CA SER A 177 4.99 -14.82 12.62
C SER A 177 5.60 -16.00 11.84
N LEU A 178 6.54 -16.77 12.45
CA LEU A 178 7.15 -17.95 11.82
C LEU A 178 6.15 -19.08 11.55
N ILE A 179 5.08 -19.18 12.34
CA ILE A 179 4.06 -20.23 12.19
C ILE A 179 3.19 -19.99 10.96
N TYR A 180 3.06 -18.71 10.57
CA TYR A 180 2.14 -18.26 9.53
C TYR A 180 2.83 -17.77 8.25
N ALA A 181 4.11 -18.05 8.09
CA ALA A 181 4.90 -17.56 6.96
C ALA A 181 5.43 -18.67 6.06
N ASP A 182 5.51 -18.38 4.75
CA ASP A 182 6.14 -19.25 3.75
C ASP A 182 7.66 -19.23 3.87
N ASP A 183 8.23 -18.09 4.28
CA ASP A 183 9.66 -17.88 4.38
C ASP A 183 10.02 -17.00 5.58
N THR A 184 11.30 -16.85 5.83
CA THR A 184 11.79 -16.14 7.01
C THR A 184 12.88 -15.14 6.66
N GLN A 185 13.00 -14.10 7.47
CA GLN A 185 14.06 -13.12 7.40
C GLN A 185 14.58 -12.78 8.80
N VAL A 186 15.81 -12.30 8.87
CA VAL A 186 16.38 -11.76 10.13
C VAL A 186 16.23 -10.23 10.09
N VAL A 187 15.51 -9.70 11.06
CA VAL A 187 15.29 -8.26 11.25
C VAL A 187 15.81 -7.89 12.62
N ASN A 188 16.79 -6.99 12.67
CA ASN A 188 17.45 -6.56 13.92
C ASN A 188 17.94 -7.74 14.79
N GLY A 189 18.53 -8.76 14.14
CA GLY A 189 19.04 -9.94 14.83
C GLY A 189 18.00 -11.01 15.21
N VAL A 190 16.73 -10.76 14.97
CA VAL A 190 15.62 -11.69 15.28
C VAL A 190 15.08 -12.33 14.01
N ARG A 191 14.96 -13.65 14.01
CA ARG A 191 14.33 -14.39 12.91
C ARG A 191 12.81 -14.25 12.98
N VAL A 192 12.19 -13.79 11.90
CA VAL A 192 10.74 -13.55 11.78
C VAL A 192 10.18 -14.18 10.52
N GLY A 193 8.87 -14.43 10.48
CA GLY A 193 8.17 -14.76 9.24
C GLY A 193 8.17 -13.55 8.30
N TRP A 194 8.40 -13.78 7.01
CA TRP A 194 8.55 -12.68 6.06
C TRP A 194 7.33 -12.51 5.15
N HIS A 195 7.00 -13.51 4.36
CA HIS A 195 5.76 -13.52 3.59
C HIS A 195 4.75 -14.44 4.27
N PRO A 196 3.51 -14.02 4.48
CA PRO A 196 2.48 -14.89 5.03
C PRO A 196 2.18 -16.05 4.08
N LEU A 197 1.79 -17.17 4.62
CA LEU A 197 1.33 -18.34 3.87
C LEU A 197 0.35 -17.93 2.77
N ARG A 198 0.55 -18.47 1.57
CA ARG A 198 -0.23 -18.13 0.38
C ARG A 198 -1.57 -18.85 0.36
N GLY A 199 -2.56 -18.20 -0.21
CA GLY A 199 -3.90 -18.75 -0.41
C GLY A 199 -4.94 -18.08 0.47
N LYS A 200 -6.11 -17.82 -0.10
CA LYS A 200 -7.22 -17.10 0.55
C LYS A 200 -7.72 -17.75 1.85
N ASP A 201 -7.53 -19.06 2.00
CA ASP A 201 -7.99 -19.82 3.16
C ASP A 201 -6.99 -19.80 4.34
N GLN A 202 -5.78 -19.28 4.11
CA GLN A 202 -4.78 -19.16 5.16
C GLN A 202 -5.18 -18.11 6.20
N TYR A 203 -4.89 -18.42 7.47
CA TYR A 203 -5.33 -17.62 8.60
C TYR A 203 -4.96 -16.14 8.46
N ILE A 204 -3.71 -15.83 8.13
CA ILE A 204 -3.24 -14.44 8.00
C ILE A 204 -3.87 -13.73 6.80
N GLN A 205 -4.02 -14.41 5.66
CA GLN A 205 -4.70 -13.83 4.51
C GLN A 205 -6.15 -13.43 4.83
N ARG A 206 -6.88 -14.32 5.51
CA ARG A 206 -8.25 -14.06 5.97
C ARG A 206 -8.32 -12.94 7.02
N LYS A 207 -7.34 -12.88 7.93
CA LYS A 207 -7.26 -11.85 8.96
C LYS A 207 -6.98 -10.48 8.34
N MET A 208 -6.00 -10.38 7.45
CA MET A 208 -5.72 -9.16 6.71
C MET A 208 -6.93 -8.70 5.87
N ALA A 209 -7.59 -9.62 5.18
CA ALA A 209 -8.81 -9.32 4.42
C ALA A 209 -9.91 -8.74 5.33
N ALA A 210 -10.07 -9.27 6.55
CA ALA A 210 -11.05 -8.76 7.50
C ALA A 210 -10.69 -7.35 8.00
N ILE A 211 -9.42 -7.11 8.36
CA ILE A 211 -8.93 -5.79 8.79
C ILE A 211 -9.11 -4.76 7.67
N PHE A 212 -8.70 -5.11 6.46
CA PHE A 212 -8.86 -4.26 5.28
C PHE A 212 -10.34 -3.92 5.03
N ALA A 213 -11.20 -4.93 4.95
CA ALA A 213 -12.63 -4.73 4.68
C ALA A 213 -13.28 -3.85 5.75
N ALA A 214 -12.99 -4.08 7.03
CA ALA A 214 -13.51 -3.26 8.12
C ALA A 214 -13.09 -1.79 8.00
N ARG A 215 -11.82 -1.53 7.62
CA ARG A 215 -11.33 -0.17 7.43
C ARG A 215 -11.94 0.49 6.20
N MET A 216 -11.99 -0.23 5.08
CA MET A 216 -12.55 0.30 3.84
C MET A 216 -14.05 0.62 3.96
N SER A 217 -14.82 -0.19 4.67
CA SER A 217 -16.25 0.09 4.94
C SER A 217 -16.49 1.37 5.76
N GLN A 218 -15.48 1.91 6.43
CA GLN A 218 -15.55 3.20 7.11
C GLN A 218 -15.19 4.38 6.18
N LEU A 219 -14.48 4.12 5.10
CA LEU A 219 -13.93 5.13 4.20
C LEU A 219 -14.72 5.30 2.91
N LEU A 220 -15.35 4.22 2.47
CA LEU A 220 -16.20 4.22 1.29
C LEU A 220 -17.64 4.58 1.68
N PRO A 221 -18.33 5.40 0.88
CA PRO A 221 -19.70 5.82 1.14
C PRO A 221 -20.69 4.65 1.04
#